data_f4b23bf14177695e9cfe49e86f740814
#
_entry.id   f4b23bf14177695e9cfe49e86f740814
#
_cell.length_a   1.000
_cell.length_b   1.000
_cell.length_c   1.000
_cell.angle_alpha   90.00
_cell.angle_beta   90.00
_cell.angle_gamma   90.00
#
_symmetry.space_group_name_H-M   'P 1'
#
loop_
_entity.id
_entity.type
_entity.pdbx_description
1 polymer ?
#
loop_
_entity_poly.entity_id
_entity_poly.type
_entity_poly.pdbx_seq_one_letter_code
_entity_poly.pdbx_strand_id
1 'polypeptide(L)'
;SFVYPMCMSLFIYAGSMEFVTVDLLLSAFHPFSAFLLALMVNARYLFYGIPMLKRYKNCGWKKVFLIFGMCDEVFSINCTVNPPEDVDKGWFMLFVTWLGQLYWVSGATLGALLGYVIHFDTKGIEFIMTALFWVMFLNQWEDKKGHLPALVGLGGSFLCLFIFGSQNFMLPAMVLIVLCFTALRGSMIPEVEQ
;
A
#
# COMPACT_ATOMS: atom_id res chain seq x y z
N SER A 1 -5.31 -19.42 -17.84
CA SER A 1 -6.74 -19.06 -17.69
C SER A 1 -6.82 -17.70 -17.01
N PHE A 2 -7.65 -16.79 -17.49
CA PHE A 2 -7.87 -15.45 -16.90
C PHE A 2 -8.49 -15.50 -15.49
N VAL A 3 -9.02 -16.65 -15.11
CA VAL A 3 -9.65 -16.87 -13.79
C VAL A 3 -8.64 -16.73 -12.65
N TYR A 4 -7.39 -17.14 -12.85
CA TYR A 4 -6.35 -17.05 -11.79
C TYR A 4 -6.05 -15.60 -11.41
N PRO A 5 -5.68 -14.70 -12.33
CA PRO A 5 -5.46 -13.29 -12.00
C PRO A 5 -6.69 -12.62 -11.43
N MET A 6 -7.89 -12.95 -11.93
CA MET A 6 -9.16 -12.43 -11.39
C MET A 6 -9.37 -12.86 -9.92
N CYS A 7 -9.15 -14.14 -9.59
CA CYS A 7 -9.29 -14.62 -8.22
C CYS A 7 -8.19 -14.02 -7.31
N MET A 8 -6.96 -13.91 -7.79
CA MET A 8 -5.86 -13.33 -7.03
C MET A 8 -6.16 -11.86 -6.71
N SER A 9 -6.57 -11.06 -7.68
CA SER A 9 -6.92 -9.66 -7.48
C SER A 9 -8.15 -9.46 -6.57
N LEU A 10 -9.09 -10.40 -6.56
CA LEU A 10 -10.26 -10.34 -5.70
C LEU A 10 -9.95 -10.68 -4.24
N PHE A 11 -9.12 -11.70 -3.99
CA PHE A 11 -8.88 -12.24 -2.64
C PHE A 11 -7.60 -11.74 -2.00
N ILE A 12 -6.53 -11.50 -2.77
CA ILE A 12 -5.24 -11.01 -2.23
C ILE A 12 -5.25 -9.50 -2.16
N TYR A 13 -5.75 -8.82 -3.21
CA TYR A 13 -5.88 -7.37 -3.31
C TYR A 13 -4.61 -6.60 -2.87
N ALA A 14 -3.46 -7.12 -3.26
CA ALA A 14 -2.15 -6.53 -2.99
C ALA A 14 -1.19 -6.84 -4.14
N GLY A 15 -0.92 -5.85 -4.99
CA GLY A 15 -0.16 -6.04 -6.25
C GLY A 15 1.18 -6.74 -6.05
N SER A 16 1.98 -6.28 -5.08
CA SER A 16 3.27 -6.91 -4.76
C SER A 16 3.10 -8.37 -4.31
N MET A 17 2.04 -8.66 -3.55
CA MET A 17 1.78 -10.03 -3.09
C MET A 17 1.24 -10.92 -4.21
N GLU A 18 0.49 -10.37 -5.16
CA GLU A 18 0.02 -11.12 -6.34
C GLU A 18 1.21 -11.63 -7.17
N PHE A 19 2.22 -10.80 -7.44
CA PHE A 19 3.45 -11.23 -8.13
C PHE A 19 4.19 -12.32 -7.35
N VAL A 20 4.39 -12.10 -6.04
CA VAL A 20 5.03 -13.10 -5.17
C VAL A 20 4.24 -14.41 -5.13
N THR A 21 2.92 -14.35 -5.17
CA THR A 21 2.07 -15.55 -5.19
C THR A 21 2.26 -16.36 -6.48
N VAL A 22 2.46 -15.71 -7.62
CA VAL A 22 2.78 -16.41 -8.88
C VAL A 22 4.07 -17.21 -8.73
N ASP A 23 5.12 -16.61 -8.20
CA ASP A 23 6.41 -17.28 -7.99
C ASP A 23 6.28 -18.44 -6.98
N LEU A 24 5.50 -18.25 -5.91
CA LEU A 24 5.22 -19.30 -4.91
C LEU A 24 4.45 -20.49 -5.50
N LEU A 25 3.51 -20.22 -6.41
CA LEU A 25 2.72 -21.29 -7.07
C LEU A 25 3.55 -22.06 -8.10
N LEU A 26 4.57 -21.44 -8.69
CA LEU A 26 5.47 -22.06 -9.66
C LEU A 26 6.66 -22.78 -9.01
N SER A 27 6.95 -22.48 -7.75
CA SER A 27 8.04 -23.11 -6.97
C SER A 27 7.53 -24.23 -6.05
N ALA A 28 8.47 -24.93 -5.39
CA ALA A 28 8.12 -25.88 -4.34
C ALA A 28 7.49 -25.13 -3.15
N PHE A 29 6.20 -25.37 -2.90
CA PHE A 29 5.43 -24.65 -1.89
C PHE A 29 5.84 -25.03 -0.47
N HIS A 30 6.44 -24.11 0.26
CA HIS A 30 6.73 -24.22 1.68
C HIS A 30 5.85 -23.25 2.48
N PRO A 31 4.82 -23.71 3.21
CA PRO A 31 3.84 -22.87 3.86
C PRO A 31 4.46 -21.84 4.83
N PHE A 32 5.46 -22.24 5.59
CA PHE A 32 6.13 -21.36 6.55
C PHE A 32 6.90 -20.21 5.87
N SER A 33 7.64 -20.54 4.80
CA SER A 33 8.37 -19.53 4.02
C SER A 33 7.39 -18.58 3.31
N ALA A 34 6.30 -19.09 2.77
CA ALA A 34 5.24 -18.29 2.16
C ALA A 34 4.58 -17.33 3.16
N PHE A 35 4.32 -17.82 4.39
CA PHE A 35 3.78 -16.97 5.46
C PHE A 35 4.74 -15.84 5.86
N LEU A 36 6.03 -16.17 6.08
CA LEU A 36 7.03 -15.15 6.41
C LEU A 36 7.17 -14.12 5.29
N LEU A 37 7.23 -14.57 4.04
CA LEU A 37 7.35 -13.69 2.89
C LEU A 37 6.12 -12.78 2.76
N ALA A 38 4.92 -13.34 2.92
CA ALA A 38 3.68 -12.57 2.93
C ALA A 38 3.66 -11.52 4.06
N LEU A 39 4.12 -11.88 5.25
CA LEU A 39 4.21 -10.96 6.39
C LEU A 39 5.20 -9.84 6.11
N MET A 40 6.36 -10.14 5.52
CA MET A 40 7.38 -9.15 5.17
C MET A 40 6.88 -8.17 4.10
N VAL A 41 6.31 -8.68 3.02
CA VAL A 41 5.80 -7.85 1.91
C VAL A 41 4.65 -6.96 2.37
N ASN A 42 3.75 -7.47 3.20
CA ASN A 42 2.58 -6.77 3.69
C ASN A 42 2.80 -6.02 5.02
N ALA A 43 4.02 -6.01 5.58
CA ALA A 43 4.33 -5.35 6.84
C ALA A 43 3.92 -3.85 6.85
N ARG A 44 3.99 -3.18 5.70
CA ARG A 44 3.56 -1.77 5.53
C ARG A 44 2.10 -1.54 5.90
N TYR A 45 1.21 -2.49 5.68
CA TYR A 45 -0.22 -2.35 6.04
C TYR A 45 -0.46 -2.25 7.55
N LEU A 46 0.42 -2.79 8.38
CA LEU A 46 0.38 -2.59 9.83
C LEU A 46 0.53 -1.10 10.18
N PHE A 47 1.41 -0.40 9.47
CA PHE A 47 1.64 1.03 9.68
C PHE A 47 0.51 1.90 9.13
N TYR A 48 -0.12 1.50 8.04
CA TYR A 48 -1.32 2.18 7.51
C TYR A 48 -2.49 2.10 8.50
N GLY A 49 -2.59 1.02 9.26
CA GLY A 49 -3.61 0.84 10.27
C GLY A 49 -3.59 1.94 11.35
N ILE A 50 -2.42 2.44 11.73
CA ILE A 50 -2.27 3.40 12.84
C ILE A 50 -3.09 4.70 12.61
N PRO A 51 -2.89 5.46 11.52
CA PRO A 51 -3.69 6.65 11.26
C PRO A 51 -5.16 6.34 10.95
N MET A 52 -5.44 5.16 10.37
CA MET A 52 -6.80 4.76 10.02
C MET A 52 -7.63 4.33 11.24
N LEU A 53 -7.03 3.93 12.37
CA LEU A 53 -7.77 3.58 13.58
C LEU A 53 -8.73 4.68 14.04
N LYS A 54 -8.29 5.93 13.98
CA LYS A 54 -9.13 7.10 14.34
C LYS A 54 -10.23 7.35 13.31
N ARG A 55 -9.90 7.25 12.00
CA ARG A 55 -10.84 7.51 10.91
C ARG A 55 -11.94 6.44 10.81
N TYR A 56 -11.62 5.18 11.09
CA TYR A 56 -12.56 4.05 11.02
C TYR A 56 -13.35 3.80 12.31
N LYS A 57 -13.17 4.64 13.35
CA LYS A 57 -13.77 4.41 14.68
C LYS A 57 -15.30 4.31 14.65
N ASN A 58 -15.97 5.12 13.84
CA ASN A 58 -17.44 5.22 13.79
C ASN A 58 -18.04 4.56 12.54
N CYS A 59 -17.31 3.71 11.81
CA CYS A 59 -17.78 3.13 10.56
C CYS A 59 -18.63 1.86 10.74
N GLY A 60 -18.85 1.38 11.96
CA GLY A 60 -19.66 0.19 12.24
C GLY A 60 -19.19 -1.04 11.45
N TRP A 61 -20.12 -1.77 10.82
CA TRP A 61 -19.85 -2.97 10.03
C TRP A 61 -18.98 -2.68 8.79
N LYS A 62 -19.04 -1.46 8.23
CA LYS A 62 -18.25 -1.02 7.09
C LYS A 62 -16.74 -1.17 7.36
N LYS A 63 -16.33 -1.08 8.63
CA LYS A 63 -14.93 -1.19 9.05
C LYS A 63 -14.25 -2.48 8.58
N VAL A 64 -14.95 -3.59 8.52
CA VAL A 64 -14.39 -4.87 8.05
C VAL A 64 -13.97 -4.77 6.59
N PHE A 65 -14.83 -4.19 5.74
CA PHE A 65 -14.53 -3.98 4.32
C PHE A 65 -13.43 -2.94 4.11
N LEU A 66 -13.42 -1.87 4.91
CA LEU A 66 -12.40 -0.83 4.86
C LEU A 66 -11.01 -1.35 5.24
N ILE A 67 -10.94 -2.30 6.20
CA ILE A 67 -9.67 -2.94 6.59
C ILE A 67 -9.21 -3.91 5.50
N PHE A 68 -10.11 -4.74 4.98
CA PHE A 68 -9.78 -5.70 3.93
C PHE A 68 -9.33 -5.00 2.64
N GLY A 69 -10.05 -3.97 2.22
CA GLY A 69 -9.79 -3.25 0.98
C GLY A 69 -8.76 -2.12 1.11
N MET A 70 -7.93 -2.13 2.14
CA MET A 70 -6.90 -1.10 2.34
C MET A 70 -5.66 -1.43 1.52
N CYS A 71 -5.49 -0.73 0.41
CA CYS A 71 -4.26 -0.72 -0.40
C CYS A 71 -3.60 0.67 -0.34
N ASP A 72 -2.47 0.82 -1.01
CA ASP A 72 -1.69 2.08 -0.99
C ASP A 72 -2.51 3.26 -1.51
N GLU A 73 -3.25 3.06 -2.59
CA GLU A 73 -4.08 4.08 -3.25
C GLU A 73 -5.28 4.47 -2.39
N VAL A 74 -6.00 3.47 -1.88
CA VAL A 74 -7.17 3.67 -1.00
C VAL A 74 -6.75 4.35 0.30
N PHE A 75 -5.60 3.95 0.87
CA PHE A 75 -5.01 4.59 2.04
C PHE A 75 -4.71 6.06 1.76
N SER A 76 -4.03 6.35 0.64
CA SER A 76 -3.68 7.72 0.25
C SER A 76 -4.92 8.61 0.14
N ILE A 77 -5.97 8.16 -0.57
CA ILE A 77 -7.22 8.92 -0.72
C ILE A 77 -7.93 9.09 0.64
N ASN A 78 -8.10 8.01 1.38
CA ASN A 78 -8.81 8.04 2.66
C ASN A 78 -8.07 8.83 3.74
N CYS A 79 -6.74 9.00 3.63
CA CYS A 79 -5.95 9.85 4.53
C CYS A 79 -6.06 11.33 4.20
N THR A 80 -6.03 11.67 2.91
CA THR A 80 -5.87 13.06 2.46
C THR A 80 -7.21 13.75 2.19
N VAL A 81 -8.18 13.02 1.64
CA VAL A 81 -9.46 13.60 1.26
C VAL A 81 -10.41 13.64 2.45
N ASN A 82 -10.94 14.83 2.72
CA ASN A 82 -12.05 15.02 3.63
C ASN A 82 -13.30 15.29 2.78
N PRO A 83 -14.33 14.43 2.85
CA PRO A 83 -15.57 14.66 2.13
C PRO A 83 -16.27 15.91 2.66
N PRO A 84 -17.13 16.58 1.86
CA PRO A 84 -17.99 17.66 2.31
C PRO A 84 -18.82 17.30 3.54
N GLU A 85 -19.28 18.32 4.30
CA GLU A 85 -19.99 18.11 5.58
C GLU A 85 -21.32 17.36 5.43
N ASP A 86 -21.95 17.46 4.27
CA ASP A 86 -23.21 16.80 3.90
C ASP A 86 -23.05 15.33 3.52
N VAL A 87 -21.82 14.84 3.38
CA VAL A 87 -21.52 13.44 2.99
C VAL A 87 -21.05 12.63 4.20
N ASP A 88 -21.70 11.48 4.44
CA ASP A 88 -21.26 10.54 5.48
C ASP A 88 -19.85 10.00 5.17
N LYS A 89 -18.91 10.26 6.08
CA LYS A 89 -17.49 9.87 5.91
C LYS A 89 -17.31 8.37 5.76
N GLY A 90 -18.11 7.57 6.47
CA GLY A 90 -18.01 6.12 6.42
C GLY A 90 -18.47 5.55 5.08
N TRP A 91 -19.53 6.12 4.49
CA TRP A 91 -19.96 5.73 3.15
C TRP A 91 -18.99 6.20 2.07
N PHE A 92 -18.48 7.42 2.18
CA PHE A 92 -17.45 7.91 1.26
C PHE A 92 -16.25 6.95 1.20
N MET A 93 -15.66 6.65 2.36
CA MET A 93 -14.52 5.73 2.43
C MET A 93 -14.86 4.33 1.91
N LEU A 94 -16.07 3.83 2.17
CA LEU A 94 -16.51 2.54 1.67
C LEU A 94 -16.60 2.52 0.14
N PHE A 95 -17.18 3.56 -0.47
CA PHE A 95 -17.26 3.67 -1.93
C PHE A 95 -15.89 3.80 -2.57
N VAL A 96 -14.97 4.59 -1.99
CA VAL A 96 -13.58 4.68 -2.47
C VAL A 96 -12.92 3.30 -2.46
N THR A 97 -13.06 2.56 -1.35
CA THR A 97 -12.50 1.21 -1.22
C THR A 97 -13.10 0.24 -2.22
N TRP A 98 -14.43 0.25 -2.37
CA TRP A 98 -15.13 -0.66 -3.27
C TRP A 98 -14.86 -0.39 -4.74
N LEU A 99 -14.84 0.89 -5.14
CA LEU A 99 -14.45 1.29 -6.49
C LEU A 99 -12.99 0.94 -6.78
N GLY A 100 -12.09 1.16 -5.84
CA GLY A 100 -10.69 0.75 -5.96
C GLY A 100 -10.55 -0.74 -6.23
N GLN A 101 -11.25 -1.58 -5.45
CA GLN A 101 -11.25 -3.03 -5.66
C GLN A 101 -11.87 -3.42 -7.00
N LEU A 102 -12.96 -2.78 -7.40
CA LEU A 102 -13.61 -3.05 -8.70
C LEU A 102 -12.68 -2.72 -9.86
N TYR A 103 -12.02 -1.56 -9.84
CA TYR A 103 -11.05 -1.18 -10.86
C TYR A 103 -9.86 -2.14 -10.88
N TRP A 104 -9.37 -2.55 -9.73
CA TRP A 104 -8.26 -3.50 -9.61
C TRP A 104 -8.60 -4.84 -10.25
N VAL A 105 -9.72 -5.45 -9.84
CA VAL A 105 -10.18 -6.75 -10.38
C VAL A 105 -10.49 -6.67 -11.88
N SER A 106 -11.16 -5.60 -12.33
CA SER A 106 -11.45 -5.41 -13.75
C SER A 106 -10.18 -5.22 -14.57
N GLY A 107 -9.22 -4.43 -14.07
CA GLY A 107 -7.92 -4.22 -14.71
C GLY A 107 -7.11 -5.51 -14.83
N ALA A 108 -7.01 -6.29 -13.74
CA ALA A 108 -6.30 -7.59 -13.74
C ALA A 108 -6.97 -8.59 -14.70
N THR A 109 -8.30 -8.63 -14.73
CA THR A 109 -9.06 -9.52 -15.62
C THR A 109 -8.87 -9.13 -17.09
N LEU A 110 -9.01 -7.83 -17.39
CA LEU A 110 -8.79 -7.30 -18.76
C LEU A 110 -7.35 -7.51 -19.22
N GLY A 111 -6.37 -7.25 -18.35
CA GLY A 111 -4.96 -7.51 -18.63
C GLY A 111 -4.69 -8.97 -18.95
N ALA A 112 -5.29 -9.89 -18.19
CA ALA A 112 -5.17 -11.32 -18.43
C ALA A 112 -5.82 -11.74 -19.75
N LEU A 113 -6.98 -11.18 -20.11
CA LEU A 113 -7.64 -11.45 -21.40
C LEU A 113 -6.83 -10.90 -22.58
N LEU A 114 -6.34 -9.67 -22.46
CA LEU A 114 -5.52 -9.04 -23.50
C LEU A 114 -4.20 -9.79 -23.70
N GLY A 115 -3.58 -10.31 -22.63
CA GLY A 115 -2.38 -11.12 -22.73
C GLY A 115 -2.54 -12.45 -23.50
N TYR A 116 -3.79 -12.94 -23.69
CA TYR A 116 -4.06 -14.06 -24.59
C TYR A 116 -4.10 -13.67 -26.06
N VAL A 117 -4.54 -12.43 -26.34
CA VAL A 117 -4.75 -11.95 -27.73
C VAL A 117 -3.49 -11.28 -28.26
N ILE A 118 -2.79 -10.56 -27.42
CA ILE A 118 -1.67 -9.73 -27.81
C ILE A 118 -0.43 -10.19 -27.05
N HIS A 119 0.58 -10.64 -27.79
CA HIS A 119 1.88 -10.98 -27.24
C HIS A 119 2.70 -9.69 -27.09
N PHE A 120 2.59 -9.02 -25.96
CA PHE A 120 3.42 -7.86 -25.61
C PHE A 120 4.79 -8.30 -25.11
N ASP A 121 5.82 -7.58 -25.48
CA ASP A 121 7.05 -7.57 -24.68
C ASP A 121 6.77 -6.82 -23.37
N THR A 122 6.71 -7.57 -22.28
CA THR A 122 6.39 -7.03 -20.95
C THR A 122 7.59 -6.35 -20.28
N LYS A 123 8.72 -6.26 -20.98
CA LYS A 123 9.91 -5.55 -20.47
C LYS A 123 9.58 -4.09 -20.16
N GLY A 124 9.79 -3.69 -18.92
CA GLY A 124 9.53 -2.33 -18.46
C GLY A 124 8.15 -2.09 -17.85
N ILE A 125 7.19 -3.02 -17.94
CA ILE A 125 5.90 -2.89 -17.24
C ILE A 125 6.11 -2.82 -15.71
N GLU A 126 7.09 -3.52 -15.18
CA GLU A 126 7.47 -3.47 -13.76
C GLU A 126 7.82 -2.05 -13.29
N PHE A 127 8.29 -1.20 -14.22
CA PHE A 127 8.59 0.20 -13.92
C PHE A 127 7.34 1.03 -13.57
N ILE A 128 6.14 0.61 -13.96
CA ILE A 128 4.88 1.30 -13.68
C ILE A 128 4.68 1.46 -12.16
N MET A 129 4.95 0.41 -11.38
CA MET A 129 4.84 0.47 -9.92
C MET A 129 5.86 1.45 -9.32
N THR A 130 7.08 1.42 -9.81
CA THR A 130 8.13 2.37 -9.38
C THR A 130 7.73 3.80 -9.73
N ALA A 131 7.21 4.03 -10.94
CA ALA A 131 6.72 5.34 -11.37
C ALA A 131 5.55 5.84 -10.51
N LEU A 132 4.60 4.97 -10.16
CA LEU A 132 3.49 5.30 -9.29
C LEU A 132 3.97 5.79 -7.91
N PHE A 133 4.88 5.03 -7.27
CA PHE A 133 5.44 5.44 -5.98
C PHE A 133 6.25 6.73 -6.08
N TRP A 134 6.94 6.94 -7.21
CA TRP A 134 7.67 8.17 -7.46
C TRP A 134 6.73 9.38 -7.58
N VAL A 135 5.62 9.25 -8.29
CA VAL A 135 4.59 10.30 -8.39
C VAL A 135 3.97 10.59 -7.03
N MET A 136 3.65 9.56 -6.23
CA MET A 136 3.13 9.76 -4.87
C MET A 136 4.13 10.50 -3.98
N PHE A 137 5.41 10.18 -4.09
CA PHE A 137 6.47 10.88 -3.39
C PHE A 137 6.57 12.35 -3.81
N LEU A 138 6.52 12.64 -5.13
CA LEU A 138 6.55 14.02 -5.64
C LEU A 138 5.34 14.83 -5.17
N ASN A 139 4.15 14.26 -5.18
CA ASN A 139 2.94 14.91 -4.67
C ASN A 139 3.07 15.25 -3.18
N GLN A 140 3.68 14.35 -2.41
CA GLN A 140 3.93 14.60 -0.99
C GLN A 140 5.05 15.65 -0.78
N TRP A 141 6.00 15.73 -1.71
CA TRP A 141 7.09 16.70 -1.68
C TRP A 141 6.61 18.13 -1.99
N GLU A 142 5.53 18.32 -2.76
CA GLU A 142 4.94 19.64 -3.00
C GLU A 142 4.42 20.30 -1.72
N ASP A 143 3.96 19.52 -0.75
CA ASP A 143 3.57 20.05 0.55
C ASP A 143 4.82 20.29 1.43
N LYS A 144 5.06 21.57 1.79
CA LYS A 144 6.21 21.96 2.63
C LYS A 144 6.27 21.20 3.97
N LYS A 145 5.12 20.78 4.51
CA LYS A 145 5.05 19.95 5.72
C LYS A 145 5.50 18.50 5.48
N GLY A 146 5.54 18.05 4.24
CA GLY A 146 5.96 16.71 3.83
C GLY A 146 7.48 16.52 3.69
N HIS A 147 8.28 17.60 3.62
CA HIS A 147 9.71 17.51 3.36
C HIS A 147 10.47 16.74 4.44
N LEU A 148 10.22 17.04 5.71
CA LEU A 148 10.95 16.40 6.81
C LEU A 148 10.60 14.90 6.93
N PRO A 149 9.33 14.47 6.87
CA PRO A 149 8.96 13.06 6.77
C PRO A 149 9.59 12.35 5.57
N ALA A 150 9.58 12.99 4.40
CA ALA A 150 10.14 12.42 3.18
C ALA A 150 11.65 12.22 3.28
N LEU A 151 12.37 13.19 3.84
CA LEU A 151 13.83 13.10 4.07
C LEU A 151 14.18 12.01 5.09
N VAL A 152 13.44 11.91 6.19
CA VAL A 152 13.62 10.85 7.19
C VAL A 152 13.34 9.48 6.57
N GLY A 153 12.30 9.36 5.76
CA GLY A 153 11.98 8.12 5.04
C GLY A 153 13.07 7.72 4.06
N LEU A 154 13.53 8.65 3.20
CA LEU A 154 14.60 8.42 2.25
C LEU A 154 15.94 8.09 2.95
N GLY A 155 16.36 8.91 3.91
CA GLY A 155 17.60 8.72 4.64
C GLY A 155 17.63 7.40 5.42
N GLY A 156 16.54 7.09 6.14
CA GLY A 156 16.40 5.85 6.88
C GLY A 156 16.41 4.61 5.98
N SER A 157 15.69 4.67 4.84
CA SER A 157 15.67 3.59 3.87
C SER A 157 17.04 3.37 3.23
N PHE A 158 17.73 4.45 2.85
CA PHE A 158 19.06 4.38 2.24
C PHE A 158 20.09 3.81 3.21
N LEU A 159 20.05 4.26 4.46
CA LEU A 159 20.94 3.76 5.52
C LEU A 159 20.71 2.27 5.78
N CYS A 160 19.47 1.84 5.88
CA CYS A 160 19.14 0.43 6.09
C CYS A 160 19.49 -0.43 4.86
N LEU A 161 19.31 0.09 3.65
CA LEU A 161 19.73 -0.58 2.42
C LEU A 161 21.23 -0.84 2.40
N PHE A 162 22.03 0.14 2.84
CA PHE A 162 23.48 0.03 2.89
C PHE A 162 23.96 -0.98 3.95
N ILE A 163 23.29 -1.03 5.11
CA ILE A 163 23.68 -1.91 6.23
C ILE A 163 23.19 -3.34 6.03
N PHE A 164 21.92 -3.53 5.64
CA PHE A 164 21.24 -4.84 5.61
C PHE A 164 21.16 -5.45 4.21
N GLY A 165 21.55 -4.70 3.17
CA GLY A 165 21.46 -5.14 1.77
C GLY A 165 20.05 -5.15 1.22
N SER A 166 19.91 -5.36 -0.10
CA SER A 166 18.64 -5.22 -0.83
C SER A 166 17.54 -6.20 -0.44
N GLN A 167 17.88 -7.35 0.14
CA GLN A 167 16.89 -8.37 0.48
C GLN A 167 16.21 -8.15 1.85
N ASN A 168 16.92 -7.58 2.83
CA ASN A 168 16.47 -7.53 4.21
C ASN A 168 16.29 -6.12 4.77
N PHE A 169 16.51 -5.06 3.98
CA PHE A 169 16.47 -3.67 4.48
C PHE A 169 15.07 -3.18 4.84
N MET A 170 14.03 -3.75 4.26
CA MET A 170 12.66 -3.22 4.32
C MET A 170 12.12 -3.17 5.75
N LEU A 171 12.19 -4.27 6.51
CA LEU A 171 11.71 -4.31 7.89
C LEU A 171 12.52 -3.39 8.83
N PRO A 172 13.88 -3.44 8.84
CA PRO A 172 14.69 -2.50 9.62
C PRO A 172 14.42 -1.04 9.27
N ALA A 173 14.25 -0.71 7.98
CA ALA A 173 13.93 0.65 7.54
C ALA A 173 12.60 1.13 8.11
N MET A 174 11.55 0.30 8.04
CA MET A 174 10.24 0.65 8.58
C MET A 174 10.30 0.88 10.10
N VAL A 175 10.96 0.00 10.85
CA VAL A 175 11.14 0.16 12.29
C VAL A 175 11.92 1.44 12.62
N LEU A 176 13.02 1.69 11.92
CA LEU A 176 13.84 2.87 12.11
C LEU A 176 13.07 4.16 11.82
N ILE A 177 12.32 4.20 10.72
CA ILE A 177 11.49 5.36 10.35
C ILE A 177 10.43 5.63 11.42
N VAL A 178 9.74 4.60 11.93
CA VAL A 178 8.74 4.75 13.00
C VAL A 178 9.38 5.24 14.30
N LEU A 179 10.54 4.71 14.66
CA LEU A 179 11.29 5.18 15.83
C LEU A 179 11.71 6.65 15.67
N CYS A 180 12.22 7.04 14.50
CA CYS A 180 12.53 8.43 14.21
C CYS A 180 11.30 9.33 14.33
N PHE A 181 10.16 8.93 13.78
CA PHE A 181 8.92 9.72 13.87
C PHE A 181 8.38 9.80 15.30
N THR A 182 8.47 8.74 16.08
CA THR A 182 8.07 8.78 17.49
C THR A 182 8.98 9.66 18.33
N ALA A 183 10.28 9.65 18.08
CA ALA A 183 11.25 10.51 18.73
C ALA A 183 11.09 11.99 18.33
N LEU A 184 10.82 12.26 17.06
CA LEU A 184 10.63 13.62 16.52
C LEU A 184 9.21 14.15 16.73
N ARG A 185 8.29 13.35 17.30
CA ARG A 185 6.88 13.72 17.49
C ARG A 185 6.71 15.06 18.21
N GLY A 186 7.55 15.34 19.21
CA GLY A 186 7.53 16.59 19.97
C GLY A 186 7.91 17.82 19.16
N SER A 187 8.66 17.65 18.06
CA SER A 187 9.11 18.75 17.18
C SER A 187 8.25 18.90 15.93
N MET A 188 7.43 17.88 15.60
CA MET A 188 6.66 17.81 14.35
C MET A 188 5.17 18.14 14.54
N ILE A 189 4.66 18.14 15.76
CA ILE A 189 3.29 18.53 16.07
C ILE A 189 3.36 19.91 16.71
N PRO A 190 3.16 21.00 15.94
CA PRO A 190 2.63 22.21 16.55
C PRO A 190 1.25 21.81 17.09
N GLU A 191 0.99 22.15 18.34
CA GLU A 191 -0.29 21.99 19.00
C GLU A 191 -1.43 22.30 18.02
N VAL A 192 -2.13 21.27 17.57
CA VAL A 192 -3.50 21.44 17.10
C VAL A 192 -4.29 21.50 18.40
N GLU A 193 -4.40 22.74 18.92
CA GLU A 193 -5.40 23.10 19.90
C GLU A 193 -6.77 22.53 19.51
N GLN A 194 -7.36 21.84 20.44
CA GLN A 194 -8.71 21.63 20.91
C GLN A 194 -9.86 21.84 19.91
#